data_0e15e8e39311fa4f27e865de816bcfb4
#
_entry.id   0e15e8e39311fa4f27e865de816bcfb4
#
_cell.length_a   1.000
_cell.length_b   1.000
_cell.length_c   1.000
_cell.angle_alpha   90.00
_cell.angle_beta   90.00
_cell.angle_gamma   90.00
#
_symmetry.space_group_name_H-M   'P 1'
#
loop_
_entity.id
_entity.type
_entity.pdbx_description
1 polymer ?
#
loop_
_entity_poly.entity_id
_entity_poly.type
_entity_poly.pdbx_seq_one_letter_code
_entity_poly.pdbx_strand_id
1 'polypeptide(L)'
;KKVKINNNKVSRVSDYISKITVVLFHPDDLRFIKDTPSTRRKNLNISISLVTVEYLRYLNNYNKILKQRNAYLKQMFQHHNENSAYLNILTEKLVDYGIYLYQKRLEFVSAINEYIDIIYKKIAGVGKLEIRYLSDYDCKNKEEILAMYQKNLEKDIMFGKTNVGIHTDDLKFLLDGKD
;
A
#
# COMPACT_ATOMS: atom_id res chain seq x y z
N LYS A 1 -20.58 18.08 -1.11
CA LYS A 1 -21.12 17.55 0.17
C LYS A 1 -20.38 18.24 1.31
N LYS A 2 -21.11 18.66 2.35
CA LYS A 2 -20.53 19.28 3.56
C LYS A 2 -20.59 18.23 4.66
N VAL A 3 -19.47 17.93 5.31
CA VAL A 3 -19.40 17.00 6.46
C VAL A 3 -19.30 17.83 7.75
N LYS A 4 -20.08 17.47 8.78
CA LYS A 4 -20.06 18.10 10.10
C LYS A 4 -19.92 17.02 11.18
N ILE A 5 -19.16 17.32 12.24
CA ILE A 5 -19.08 16.52 13.47
C ILE A 5 -19.57 17.40 14.62
N ASN A 6 -20.60 17.00 15.33
CA ASN A 6 -21.22 17.79 16.41
C ASN A 6 -21.49 19.25 16.00
N ASN A 7 -22.11 19.43 14.82
CA ASN A 7 -22.40 20.74 14.18
C ASN A 7 -21.17 21.54 13.69
N ASN A 8 -19.94 21.13 13.99
CA ASN A 8 -18.74 21.78 13.52
C ASN A 8 -18.37 21.28 12.11
N LYS A 9 -18.06 22.20 11.21
CA LYS A 9 -17.67 21.86 9.83
C LYS A 9 -16.29 21.21 9.84
N VAL A 10 -16.18 20.06 9.18
CA VAL A 10 -14.91 19.36 8.96
C VAL A 10 -14.27 19.92 7.70
N SER A 11 -13.01 20.35 7.79
CA SER A 11 -12.27 20.96 6.69
C SER A 11 -11.74 19.94 5.71
N ARG A 12 -11.39 18.73 6.17
CA ARG A 12 -10.86 17.65 5.36
C ARG A 12 -11.63 16.36 5.63
N VAL A 13 -11.87 15.58 4.59
CA VAL A 13 -12.50 14.24 4.71
C VAL A 13 -11.66 13.30 5.59
N SER A 14 -10.33 13.44 5.55
CA SER A 14 -9.42 12.69 6.42
C SER A 14 -9.70 12.88 7.93
N ASP A 15 -10.18 14.04 8.32
CA ASP A 15 -10.44 14.34 9.74
C ASP A 15 -11.74 13.66 10.24
N TYR A 16 -12.56 13.18 9.31
CA TYR A 16 -13.78 12.42 9.57
C TYR A 16 -13.51 10.90 9.60
N ILE A 17 -12.56 10.44 8.82
CA ILE A 17 -12.12 9.04 8.79
C ILE A 17 -11.57 8.72 10.21
N SER A 18 -11.88 7.57 10.76
CA SER A 18 -11.56 7.11 12.11
C SER A 18 -12.47 7.63 13.26
N LYS A 19 -13.34 8.61 13.02
CA LYS A 19 -14.31 9.05 14.05
C LYS A 19 -15.51 8.12 14.17
N ILE A 20 -15.86 7.44 13.09
CA ILE A 20 -16.93 6.43 13.04
C ILE A 20 -16.38 5.22 12.30
N THR A 21 -16.35 4.07 12.98
CA THR A 21 -15.99 2.79 12.37
C THR A 21 -17.28 2.04 12.06
N VAL A 22 -17.51 1.73 10.79
CA VAL A 22 -18.65 0.95 10.32
C VAL A 22 -18.12 -0.25 9.56
N VAL A 23 -18.59 -1.43 9.92
CA VAL A 23 -18.36 -2.66 9.16
C VAL A 23 -19.62 -2.93 8.34
N LEU A 24 -19.49 -2.92 7.04
CA LEU A 24 -20.53 -3.30 6.09
C LEU A 24 -20.08 -4.56 5.39
N PHE A 25 -20.93 -5.58 5.38
CA PHE A 25 -20.73 -6.78 4.58
C PHE A 25 -21.66 -6.73 3.35
N HIS A 26 -21.08 -6.89 2.17
CA HIS A 26 -21.80 -7.00 0.91
C HIS A 26 -21.32 -8.26 0.16
N PRO A 27 -22.19 -8.98 -0.59
CA PRO A 27 -21.77 -10.15 -1.36
C PRO A 27 -20.60 -9.90 -2.32
N ASP A 28 -20.48 -8.68 -2.84
CA ASP A 28 -19.34 -8.29 -3.68
C ASP A 28 -18.01 -8.24 -2.92
N ASP A 29 -18.00 -8.18 -1.59
CA ASP A 29 -16.77 -8.21 -0.80
C ASP A 29 -16.04 -9.56 -0.93
N LEU A 30 -16.75 -10.63 -1.32
CA LEU A 30 -16.15 -11.92 -1.66
C LEU A 30 -15.20 -11.82 -2.87
N ARG A 31 -15.39 -10.82 -3.72
CA ARG A 31 -14.48 -10.53 -4.85
C ARG A 31 -13.10 -10.08 -4.38
N PHE A 32 -12.97 -9.57 -3.15
CA PHE A 32 -11.69 -9.11 -2.59
C PHE A 32 -10.57 -10.15 -2.76
N ILE A 33 -10.86 -11.43 -2.55
CA ILE A 33 -9.89 -12.52 -2.69
C ILE A 33 -9.58 -12.78 -4.17
N LYS A 34 -10.61 -12.75 -5.04
CA LYS A 34 -10.51 -13.09 -6.47
C LYS A 34 -10.09 -11.94 -7.36
N ASP A 35 -10.15 -10.71 -6.87
CA ASP A 35 -9.85 -9.50 -7.61
C ASP A 35 -8.34 -9.28 -7.84
N THR A 36 -8.05 -8.21 -8.57
CA THR A 36 -6.68 -7.83 -8.91
C THR A 36 -5.87 -7.40 -7.68
N PRO A 37 -4.54 -7.49 -7.73
CA PRO A 37 -3.65 -6.93 -6.70
C PRO A 37 -3.96 -5.46 -6.37
N SER A 38 -4.39 -4.67 -7.35
CA SER A 38 -4.78 -3.28 -7.15
C SER A 38 -5.98 -3.13 -6.21
N THR A 39 -7.00 -3.98 -6.37
CA THR A 39 -8.18 -4.00 -5.49
C THR A 39 -7.80 -4.43 -4.08
N ARG A 40 -6.99 -5.48 -3.94
CA ARG A 40 -6.50 -5.95 -2.63
C ARG A 40 -5.73 -4.87 -1.89
N ARG A 41 -4.80 -4.17 -2.57
CA ARG A 41 -4.07 -3.02 -1.99
C ARG A 41 -5.00 -1.87 -1.60
N LYS A 42 -5.99 -1.55 -2.42
CA LYS A 42 -6.97 -0.50 -2.12
C LYS A 42 -7.71 -0.80 -0.83
N ASN A 43 -8.20 -2.02 -0.67
CA ASN A 43 -8.93 -2.44 0.53
C ASN A 43 -8.02 -2.47 1.76
N LEU A 44 -6.79 -3.00 1.64
CA LEU A 44 -5.79 -2.94 2.71
C LEU A 44 -5.53 -1.50 3.17
N ASN A 45 -5.32 -0.58 2.22
CA ASN A 45 -5.11 0.83 2.52
C ASN A 45 -6.31 1.48 3.22
N ILE A 46 -7.55 1.16 2.80
CA ILE A 46 -8.76 1.65 3.45
C ILE A 46 -8.81 1.13 4.89
N SER A 47 -8.65 -0.18 5.09
CA SER A 47 -8.72 -0.80 6.42
C SER A 47 -7.71 -0.22 7.40
N ILE A 48 -6.45 -0.05 7.00
CA ILE A 48 -5.42 0.56 7.84
C ILE A 48 -5.72 2.04 8.11
N SER A 49 -6.22 2.77 7.11
CA SER A 49 -6.56 4.20 7.26
C SER A 49 -7.70 4.45 8.24
N LEU A 50 -8.60 3.48 8.43
CA LEU A 50 -9.67 3.56 9.42
C LEU A 50 -9.16 3.48 10.86
N VAL A 51 -8.07 2.76 11.09
CA VAL A 51 -7.44 2.59 12.42
C VAL A 51 -6.31 3.59 12.67
N THR A 52 -5.62 4.04 11.62
CA THR A 52 -4.43 4.89 11.73
C THR A 52 -4.51 6.08 10.77
N VAL A 53 -4.92 7.25 11.25
CA VAL A 53 -5.03 8.48 10.44
C VAL A 53 -3.68 8.87 9.81
N GLU A 54 -2.59 8.63 10.52
CA GLU A 54 -1.25 8.91 10.04
C GLU A 54 -0.90 8.11 8.79
N TYR A 55 -1.33 6.84 8.71
CA TYR A 55 -1.15 6.01 7.54
C TYR A 55 -1.70 6.67 6.26
N LEU A 56 -2.90 7.25 6.32
CA LEU A 56 -3.51 7.94 5.18
C LEU A 56 -2.68 9.14 4.73
N ARG A 57 -2.06 9.87 5.68
CA ARG A 57 -1.17 11.00 5.36
C ARG A 57 0.08 10.52 4.62
N TYR A 58 0.73 9.46 5.10
CA TYR A 58 1.90 8.87 4.45
C TYR A 58 1.56 8.30 3.07
N LEU A 59 0.43 7.62 2.95
CA LEU A 59 -0.06 7.07 1.68
C LEU A 59 -0.29 8.17 0.63
N ASN A 60 -0.91 9.28 1.02
CA ASN A 60 -1.13 10.42 0.13
C ASN A 60 0.20 11.05 -0.32
N ASN A 61 1.16 11.20 0.59
CA ASN A 61 2.49 11.71 0.27
C ASN A 61 3.25 10.75 -0.65
N TYR A 62 3.23 9.46 -0.36
CA TYR A 62 3.82 8.43 -1.22
C TYR A 62 3.26 8.51 -2.65
N ASN A 63 1.94 8.54 -2.80
CA ASN A 63 1.28 8.61 -4.10
C ASN A 63 1.62 9.91 -4.86
N LYS A 64 1.75 11.03 -4.14
CA LYS A 64 2.18 12.31 -4.74
C LYS A 64 3.61 12.21 -5.28
N ILE A 65 4.54 11.70 -4.48
CA ILE A 65 5.94 11.53 -4.89
C ILE A 65 6.07 10.51 -6.03
N LEU A 66 5.34 9.39 -5.96
CA LEU A 66 5.30 8.40 -7.03
C LEU A 66 4.85 9.02 -8.36
N LYS A 67 3.80 9.84 -8.33
CA LYS A 67 3.33 10.54 -9.52
C LYS A 67 4.39 11.51 -10.08
N GLN A 68 5.07 12.25 -9.22
CA GLN A 68 6.15 13.17 -9.61
C GLN A 68 7.34 12.39 -10.21
N ARG A 69 7.77 11.29 -9.56
CA ARG A 69 8.84 10.45 -10.06
C ARG A 69 8.50 9.87 -11.44
N ASN A 70 7.29 9.34 -11.61
CA ASN A 70 6.86 8.79 -12.91
C ASN A 70 6.78 9.86 -14.01
N ALA A 71 6.36 11.08 -13.68
CA ALA A 71 6.37 12.19 -14.64
C ALA A 71 7.81 12.55 -15.06
N TYR A 72 8.72 12.57 -14.09
CA TYR A 72 10.12 12.88 -14.36
C TYR A 72 10.83 11.77 -15.18
N LEU A 73 10.55 10.50 -14.89
CA LEU A 73 11.05 9.36 -15.68
C LEU A 73 10.63 9.46 -17.16
N LYS A 74 9.38 9.89 -17.42
CA LYS A 74 8.90 10.13 -18.79
C LYS A 74 9.66 11.28 -19.47
N GLN A 75 9.95 12.36 -18.75
CA GLN A 75 10.75 13.48 -19.27
C GLN A 75 12.19 13.03 -19.59
N MET A 76 12.81 12.25 -18.72
CA MET A 76 14.16 11.69 -18.96
C MET A 76 14.19 10.85 -20.22
N PHE A 77 13.19 9.99 -20.45
CA PHE A 77 13.08 9.19 -21.66
C PHE A 77 12.94 10.04 -22.93
N GLN A 78 12.11 11.10 -22.87
CA GLN A 78 11.80 11.95 -24.03
C GLN A 78 12.94 12.90 -24.40
N HIS A 79 13.65 13.42 -23.41
CA HIS A 79 14.62 14.51 -23.61
C HIS A 79 16.08 14.08 -23.42
N HIS A 80 16.33 12.79 -23.17
CA HIS A 80 17.66 12.27 -22.83
C HIS A 80 18.37 13.09 -21.74
N ASN A 81 17.60 13.66 -20.83
CA ASN A 81 18.11 14.53 -19.77
C ASN A 81 18.51 13.68 -18.56
N GLU A 82 19.77 13.63 -18.24
CA GLU A 82 20.35 12.78 -17.19
C GLU A 82 20.47 13.49 -15.83
N ASN A 83 19.62 14.44 -15.49
CA ASN A 83 19.68 15.02 -14.15
C ASN A 83 19.23 14.01 -13.09
N SER A 84 20.16 13.16 -12.69
CA SER A 84 19.94 12.11 -11.67
C SER A 84 19.69 12.67 -10.27
N ALA A 85 20.18 13.88 -9.94
CA ALA A 85 20.06 14.43 -8.61
C ALA A 85 18.60 14.64 -8.17
N TYR A 86 17.77 15.21 -9.03
CA TYR A 86 16.34 15.40 -8.71
C TYR A 86 15.61 14.06 -8.58
N LEU A 87 15.89 13.09 -9.46
CA LEU A 87 15.32 11.76 -9.39
C LEU A 87 15.73 11.05 -8.09
N ASN A 88 16.97 11.20 -7.65
CA ASN A 88 17.45 10.64 -6.39
C ASN A 88 16.68 11.20 -5.19
N ILE A 89 16.47 12.51 -5.14
CA ILE A 89 15.66 13.16 -4.08
C ILE A 89 14.22 12.59 -4.07
N LEU A 90 13.61 12.42 -5.23
CA LEU A 90 12.27 11.83 -5.32
C LEU A 90 12.26 10.36 -4.86
N THR A 91 13.31 9.61 -5.22
CA THR A 91 13.45 8.20 -4.85
C THR A 91 13.64 8.06 -3.34
N GLU A 92 14.52 8.85 -2.71
CA GLU A 92 14.72 8.85 -1.26
C GLU A 92 13.43 9.13 -0.51
N LYS A 93 12.69 10.20 -0.89
CA LYS A 93 11.39 10.51 -0.28
C LYS A 93 10.37 9.40 -0.47
N LEU A 94 10.37 8.76 -1.65
CA LEU A 94 9.47 7.64 -1.94
C LEU A 94 9.77 6.45 -1.05
N VAL A 95 11.06 6.14 -0.84
CA VAL A 95 11.52 5.07 0.04
C VAL A 95 11.18 5.37 1.49
N ASP A 96 11.40 6.58 1.98
CA ASP A 96 11.07 6.96 3.37
C ASP A 96 9.58 6.78 3.68
N TYR A 97 8.70 7.27 2.81
CA TYR A 97 7.26 7.02 2.96
C TYR A 97 6.90 5.54 2.78
N GLY A 98 7.58 4.86 1.85
CA GLY A 98 7.36 3.45 1.55
C GLY A 98 7.67 2.53 2.73
N ILE A 99 8.78 2.75 3.43
CA ILE A 99 9.18 1.97 4.62
C ILE A 99 8.11 2.07 5.71
N TYR A 100 7.63 3.26 6.02
CA TYR A 100 6.55 3.43 7.00
C TYR A 100 5.29 2.67 6.62
N LEU A 101 4.87 2.78 5.35
CA LEU A 101 3.67 2.11 4.84
C LEU A 101 3.84 0.59 4.85
N TYR A 102 5.01 0.08 4.47
CA TYR A 102 5.36 -1.33 4.53
C TYR A 102 5.22 -1.87 5.95
N GLN A 103 5.84 -1.21 6.93
CA GLN A 103 5.78 -1.62 8.33
C GLN A 103 4.33 -1.67 8.83
N LYS A 104 3.52 -0.65 8.55
CA LYS A 104 2.12 -0.62 8.97
C LYS A 104 1.25 -1.69 8.29
N ARG A 105 1.55 -2.04 7.04
CA ARG A 105 0.87 -3.16 6.36
C ARG A 105 1.27 -4.50 6.96
N LEU A 106 2.55 -4.69 7.27
CA LEU A 106 3.04 -5.91 7.91
C LEU A 106 2.43 -6.11 9.30
N GLU A 107 2.43 -5.05 10.14
CA GLU A 107 1.77 -5.05 11.45
C GLU A 107 0.29 -5.42 11.35
N PHE A 108 -0.43 -4.82 10.39
CA PHE A 108 -1.85 -5.04 10.19
C PHE A 108 -2.16 -6.48 9.74
N VAL A 109 -1.39 -7.01 8.79
CA VAL A 109 -1.56 -8.39 8.32
C VAL A 109 -1.22 -9.39 9.42
N SER A 110 -0.18 -9.13 10.22
CA SER A 110 0.16 -9.94 11.39
C SER A 110 -0.99 -9.99 12.39
N ALA A 111 -1.56 -8.84 12.74
CA ALA A 111 -2.69 -8.75 13.65
C ALA A 111 -3.94 -9.48 13.12
N ILE A 112 -4.22 -9.41 11.81
CA ILE A 112 -5.32 -10.18 11.22
C ILE A 112 -5.07 -11.68 11.35
N ASN A 113 -3.85 -12.13 11.11
CA ASN A 113 -3.51 -13.55 11.16
C ASN A 113 -3.68 -14.17 12.56
N GLU A 114 -3.62 -13.38 13.63
CA GLU A 114 -3.93 -13.85 14.98
C GLU A 114 -5.39 -14.31 15.14
N TYR A 115 -6.31 -13.75 14.37
CA TYR A 115 -7.74 -13.99 14.51
C TYR A 115 -8.35 -14.77 13.35
N ILE A 116 -7.83 -14.62 12.13
CA ILE A 116 -8.49 -15.12 10.92
C ILE A 116 -8.60 -16.65 10.93
N ASP A 117 -7.59 -17.36 11.41
CA ASP A 117 -7.61 -18.82 11.49
C ASP A 117 -8.66 -19.32 12.49
N ILE A 118 -8.78 -18.65 13.63
CA ILE A 118 -9.77 -18.97 14.66
C ILE A 118 -11.19 -18.76 14.10
N ILE A 119 -11.43 -17.66 13.40
CA ILE A 119 -12.73 -17.35 12.81
C ILE A 119 -13.03 -18.32 11.68
N TYR A 120 -12.05 -18.62 10.84
CA TYR A 120 -12.21 -19.55 9.73
C TYR A 120 -12.61 -20.96 10.22
N LYS A 121 -11.90 -21.48 11.23
CA LYS A 121 -12.21 -22.78 11.84
C LYS A 121 -13.61 -22.86 12.43
N LYS A 122 -14.11 -21.76 13.02
CA LYS A 122 -15.50 -21.70 13.53
C LYS A 122 -16.53 -21.79 12.42
N ILE A 123 -16.22 -21.33 11.21
CA ILE A 123 -17.13 -21.33 10.05
C ILE A 123 -17.01 -22.62 9.24
N ALA A 124 -15.78 -23.01 8.91
CA ALA A 124 -15.49 -24.13 7.99
C ALA A 124 -15.28 -25.47 8.72
N GLY A 125 -15.04 -25.44 10.02
CA GLY A 125 -14.79 -26.63 10.85
C GLY A 125 -13.41 -27.25 10.72
N VAL A 126 -12.74 -27.09 9.58
CA VAL A 126 -11.42 -27.66 9.26
C VAL A 126 -10.60 -26.68 8.40
N GLY A 127 -9.29 -26.93 8.35
CA GLY A 127 -8.33 -26.13 7.56
C GLY A 127 -7.70 -24.97 8.33
N LYS A 128 -6.63 -24.43 7.78
CA LYS A 128 -5.90 -23.26 8.30
C LYS A 128 -5.87 -22.16 7.26
N LEU A 129 -6.47 -21.00 7.59
CA LEU A 129 -6.41 -19.82 6.74
C LEU A 129 -5.31 -18.87 7.21
N GLU A 130 -4.47 -18.42 6.27
CA GLU A 130 -3.38 -17.49 6.50
C GLU A 130 -3.38 -16.42 5.41
N ILE A 131 -3.10 -15.17 5.77
CA ILE A 131 -2.82 -14.09 4.80
C ILE A 131 -1.31 -13.84 4.79
N ARG A 132 -0.71 -13.87 3.60
CA ARG A 132 0.70 -13.53 3.40
C ARG A 132 0.82 -12.21 2.65
N TYR A 133 1.57 -11.28 3.23
CA TYR A 133 1.91 -10.03 2.59
C TYR A 133 3.17 -10.19 1.75
N LEU A 134 3.10 -9.81 0.48
CA LEU A 134 4.19 -9.89 -0.49
C LEU A 134 4.63 -8.48 -0.84
N SER A 135 5.90 -8.17 -0.61
CA SER A 135 6.48 -6.86 -0.89
C SER A 135 7.93 -6.96 -1.35
N ASP A 136 8.32 -6.07 -2.26
CA ASP A 136 9.74 -5.90 -2.62
C ASP A 136 10.59 -5.39 -1.46
N TYR A 137 9.96 -4.85 -0.41
CA TYR A 137 10.64 -4.31 0.78
C TYR A 137 10.92 -5.36 1.85
N ASP A 138 10.42 -6.59 1.65
CA ASP A 138 10.55 -7.64 2.66
C ASP A 138 12.01 -7.92 3.01
N CYS A 139 12.30 -7.99 4.33
CA CYS A 139 13.63 -8.25 4.91
C CYS A 139 14.75 -7.29 4.44
N LYS A 140 14.43 -6.07 3.95
CA LYS A 140 15.43 -5.11 3.45
C LYS A 140 15.54 -3.87 4.33
N ASN A 141 16.76 -3.40 4.49
CA ASN A 141 17.03 -2.09 5.05
C ASN A 141 16.89 -0.98 3.98
N LYS A 142 17.00 0.30 4.40
CA LYS A 142 16.83 1.44 3.51
C LYS A 142 17.82 1.44 2.35
N GLU A 143 19.07 1.09 2.60
CA GLU A 143 20.16 1.07 1.63
C GLU A 143 19.90 0.01 0.55
N GLU A 144 19.45 -1.16 0.95
CA GLU A 144 19.08 -2.26 0.03
C GLU A 144 17.87 -1.89 -0.83
N ILE A 145 16.87 -1.19 -0.25
CA ILE A 145 15.72 -0.68 -1.00
C ILE A 145 16.18 0.37 -2.02
N LEU A 146 17.03 1.32 -1.64
CA LEU A 146 17.58 2.31 -2.56
C LEU A 146 18.39 1.66 -3.69
N ALA A 147 19.21 0.66 -3.37
CA ALA A 147 19.96 -0.11 -4.38
C ALA A 147 19.02 -0.84 -5.35
N MET A 148 17.89 -1.37 -4.87
CA MET A 148 16.86 -1.98 -5.72
C MET A 148 16.25 -0.97 -6.71
N TYR A 149 15.96 0.26 -6.29
CA TYR A 149 15.49 1.32 -7.20
C TYR A 149 16.55 1.68 -8.23
N GLN A 150 17.82 1.76 -7.82
CA GLN A 150 18.93 2.05 -8.73
C GLN A 150 19.09 0.92 -9.77
N LYS A 151 19.01 -0.35 -9.36
CA LYS A 151 19.07 -1.50 -10.27
C LYS A 151 17.94 -1.50 -11.31
N ASN A 152 16.77 -0.95 -10.97
CA ASN A 152 15.63 -0.89 -11.87
C ASN A 152 15.54 0.42 -12.66
N LEU A 153 16.51 1.34 -12.53
CA LEU A 153 16.43 2.69 -13.08
C LEU A 153 16.26 2.71 -14.61
N GLU A 154 17.06 1.96 -15.35
CA GLU A 154 16.98 1.89 -16.81
C GLU A 154 15.59 1.42 -17.29
N LYS A 155 15.07 0.39 -16.61
CA LYS A 155 13.71 -0.13 -16.86
C LYS A 155 12.64 0.90 -16.53
N ASP A 156 12.81 1.62 -15.42
CA ASP A 156 11.89 2.67 -15.00
C ASP A 156 11.84 3.82 -16.01
N ILE A 157 13.00 4.23 -16.53
CA ILE A 157 13.10 5.26 -17.59
C ILE A 157 12.45 4.77 -18.87
N MET A 158 12.80 3.56 -19.32
CA MET A 158 12.26 2.96 -20.54
C MET A 158 10.72 2.90 -20.54
N PHE A 159 10.11 2.54 -19.40
CA PHE A 159 8.66 2.45 -19.28
C PHE A 159 7.98 3.75 -18.77
N GLY A 160 8.76 4.77 -18.40
CA GLY A 160 8.25 6.00 -17.82
C GLY A 160 7.45 5.80 -16.55
N LYS A 161 7.77 4.77 -15.77
CA LYS A 161 7.07 4.41 -14.52
C LYS A 161 7.99 3.68 -13.56
N THR A 162 7.71 3.82 -12.28
CA THR A 162 8.36 3.07 -11.20
C THR A 162 7.82 1.64 -11.17
N ASN A 163 8.71 0.65 -11.27
CA ASN A 163 8.34 -0.77 -11.37
C ASN A 163 8.50 -1.55 -10.06
N VAL A 164 9.13 -0.97 -9.05
CA VAL A 164 9.38 -1.60 -7.73
C VAL A 164 8.86 -0.70 -6.60
N GLY A 165 8.45 -1.30 -5.49
CA GLY A 165 7.99 -0.57 -4.31
C GLY A 165 6.58 -0.94 -3.86
N ILE A 166 6.12 -0.37 -2.77
CA ILE A 166 4.88 -0.76 -2.05
C ILE A 166 3.58 -0.60 -2.87
N HIS A 167 3.63 0.10 -4.00
CA HIS A 167 2.51 0.21 -4.95
C HIS A 167 2.38 -1.02 -5.86
N THR A 168 3.36 -1.93 -5.84
CA THR A 168 3.36 -3.22 -6.55
C THR A 168 3.04 -4.40 -5.63
N ASP A 169 3.02 -4.21 -4.30
CA ASP A 169 2.76 -5.26 -3.30
C ASP A 169 1.45 -6.03 -3.55
N ASP A 170 1.36 -7.20 -2.94
CA ASP A 170 0.13 -8.02 -2.98
C ASP A 170 -0.14 -8.75 -1.65
N LEU A 171 -1.35 -9.30 -1.55
CA LEU A 171 -1.78 -10.21 -0.49
C LEU A 171 -2.10 -11.56 -1.10
N LYS A 172 -1.58 -12.64 -0.51
CA LYS A 172 -1.98 -14.01 -0.80
C LYS A 172 -2.81 -14.57 0.34
N PHE A 173 -3.84 -15.32 -0.02
CA PHE A 173 -4.71 -16.03 0.92
C PHE A 173 -4.41 -17.52 0.79
N LEU A 174 -3.85 -18.10 1.83
CA LEU A 174 -3.40 -19.49 1.81
C LEU A 174 -4.34 -20.33 2.66
N LEU A 175 -4.93 -21.37 2.07
CA LEU A 175 -5.67 -22.39 2.78
C LEU A 175 -4.81 -23.66 2.83
N ASP A 176 -4.48 -24.11 4.05
CA ASP A 176 -3.56 -25.24 4.28
C ASP A 176 -2.22 -25.07 3.50
N GLY A 177 -1.72 -23.83 3.43
CA GLY A 177 -0.49 -23.47 2.72
C GLY A 177 -0.60 -23.38 1.20
N LYS A 178 -1.80 -23.59 0.61
CA LYS A 178 -2.07 -23.48 -0.83
C LYS A 178 -2.78 -22.18 -1.15
N ASP A 179 -2.40 -21.54 -2.29
CA ASP A 179 -2.97 -20.29 -2.82
C ASP A 179 -4.31 -20.57 -3.51
#